data_d6973c3b77edc384a9bddaf882bf9118
#
_entry.id   d6973c3b77edc384a9bddaf882bf9118
#
_cell.length_a   1.000
_cell.length_b   1.000
_cell.length_c   1.000
_cell.angle_alpha   90.00
_cell.angle_beta   90.00
_cell.angle_gamma   90.00
#
_symmetry.space_group_name_H-M   'P 1'
#
loop_
_entity.id
_entity.type
_entity.pdbx_description
1 polymer ?
#
loop_
_entity_poly.entity_id
_entity_poly.type
_entity_poly.pdbx_seq_one_letter_code
_entity_poly.pdbx_strand_id
1 'polypeptide(L)'
;MKKILIGLFAFLFFFAHVALGVVPQKWEVRSKDDFLKGKFEGISVSFDGILSLSPREEKIEGPSEEFYLSFLFTPEKVAYLGTGHEGKIYRIGKDGSSELYFQAPEMDVTCLALDKKGNLFAGTSPNGKIYKITAKNKGDMFFNPNEKYIWDLLFTEEGSLLVAVGESGGIYEINQEGGGRLILKAEQNHI
;
A
#
# COMPACT_ATOMS: atom_id res chain seq x y z
N MET A 1 -55.31 -42.69 -53.70
CA MET A 1 -54.34 -41.61 -54.00
C MET A 1 -54.55 -40.31 -53.21
N LYS A 2 -55.76 -39.75 -53.16
CA LYS A 2 -55.98 -38.47 -52.37
C LYS A 2 -55.66 -38.54 -50.89
N LYS A 3 -55.91 -39.67 -50.22
CA LYS A 3 -55.62 -39.82 -48.76
C LYS A 3 -54.14 -39.94 -48.45
N ILE A 4 -53.34 -40.50 -49.36
CA ILE A 4 -51.86 -40.59 -49.18
C ILE A 4 -51.20 -39.22 -49.40
N LEU A 5 -51.75 -38.40 -50.33
CA LEU A 5 -51.24 -37.04 -50.58
C LEU A 5 -51.51 -36.10 -49.42
N ILE A 6 -52.67 -36.22 -48.71
CA ILE A 6 -52.99 -35.45 -47.53
C ILE A 6 -52.09 -35.82 -46.36
N GLY A 7 -51.81 -37.11 -46.16
CA GLY A 7 -50.87 -37.57 -45.11
C GLY A 7 -49.45 -37.07 -45.31
N LEU A 8 -48.97 -37.07 -46.58
CA LEU A 8 -47.64 -36.55 -46.90
C LEU A 8 -47.54 -35.04 -46.70
N PHE A 9 -48.59 -34.30 -47.02
CA PHE A 9 -48.64 -32.84 -46.81
C PHE A 9 -48.70 -32.50 -45.30
N ALA A 10 -49.47 -33.23 -44.50
CA ALA A 10 -49.50 -33.06 -43.05
C ALA A 10 -48.15 -33.43 -42.39
N PHE A 11 -47.45 -34.44 -42.90
CA PHE A 11 -46.13 -34.82 -42.39
C PHE A 11 -45.05 -33.78 -42.74
N LEU A 12 -45.07 -33.21 -43.92
CA LEU A 12 -44.20 -32.09 -44.32
C LEU A 12 -44.47 -30.81 -43.50
N PHE A 13 -45.73 -30.55 -43.17
CA PHE A 13 -46.09 -29.37 -42.33
C PHE A 13 -45.66 -29.50 -40.87
N PHE A 14 -45.59 -30.76 -40.35
CA PHE A 14 -45.16 -31.00 -38.99
C PHE A 14 -43.64 -30.86 -38.84
N PHE A 15 -42.85 -31.13 -39.88
CA PHE A 15 -41.42 -30.94 -39.86
C PHE A 15 -40.96 -29.49 -40.14
N ALA A 16 -41.81 -28.65 -40.68
CA ALA A 16 -41.48 -27.27 -41.02
C ALA A 16 -41.37 -26.33 -39.77
N HIS A 17 -41.77 -26.81 -38.60
CA HIS A 17 -41.77 -25.96 -37.38
C HIS A 17 -40.58 -26.13 -36.45
N VAL A 18 -39.56 -26.88 -36.80
CA VAL A 18 -38.38 -27.12 -35.94
C VAL A 18 -37.10 -26.48 -36.46
N ALA A 19 -37.22 -25.51 -37.35
CA ALA A 19 -36.08 -24.64 -37.66
C ALA A 19 -36.08 -23.50 -36.61
N LEU A 20 -35.82 -23.81 -35.36
CA LEU A 20 -35.39 -22.80 -34.36
C LEU A 20 -34.04 -22.28 -34.83
N GLY A 21 -34.09 -21.18 -35.55
CA GLY A 21 -32.87 -20.45 -35.90
C GLY A 21 -32.11 -20.14 -34.60
N VAL A 22 -30.88 -20.61 -34.50
CA VAL A 22 -29.98 -20.18 -33.42
C VAL A 22 -29.79 -18.67 -33.60
N VAL A 23 -30.37 -17.89 -32.75
CA VAL A 23 -30.06 -16.44 -32.67
C VAL A 23 -28.66 -16.35 -32.08
N PRO A 24 -27.65 -15.93 -32.85
CA PRO A 24 -26.32 -15.78 -32.31
C PRO A 24 -26.38 -14.76 -31.20
N GLN A 25 -25.95 -15.12 -29.99
CA GLN A 25 -25.77 -14.16 -28.92
C GLN A 25 -24.64 -13.23 -29.34
N LYS A 26 -25.01 -12.00 -29.69
CA LYS A 26 -24.05 -10.95 -30.01
C LYS A 26 -23.66 -10.26 -28.72
N TRP A 27 -22.38 -10.42 -28.34
CA TRP A 27 -21.82 -9.66 -27.25
C TRP A 27 -21.32 -8.31 -27.80
N GLU A 28 -21.83 -7.21 -27.28
CA GLU A 28 -21.43 -5.86 -27.67
C GLU A 28 -21.05 -5.06 -26.42
N VAL A 29 -19.89 -4.45 -26.46
CA VAL A 29 -19.43 -3.44 -25.49
C VAL A 29 -19.51 -2.10 -26.22
N ARG A 30 -20.45 -1.25 -25.85
CA ARG A 30 -20.70 0.03 -26.52
C ARG A 30 -20.39 1.25 -25.66
N SER A 31 -20.25 1.04 -24.36
CA SER A 31 -20.00 2.12 -23.41
C SER A 31 -18.87 1.80 -22.46
N LYS A 32 -18.32 2.83 -21.82
CA LYS A 32 -17.36 2.69 -20.73
C LYS A 32 -17.94 1.81 -19.61
N ASP A 33 -19.19 1.99 -19.25
CA ASP A 33 -19.84 1.23 -18.19
C ASP A 33 -19.98 -0.26 -18.53
N ASP A 34 -20.21 -0.60 -19.79
CA ASP A 34 -20.21 -1.99 -20.23
C ASP A 34 -18.81 -2.59 -20.14
N PHE A 35 -17.78 -1.81 -20.49
CA PHE A 35 -16.39 -2.23 -20.40
C PHE A 35 -15.94 -2.43 -18.94
N LEU A 36 -16.37 -1.54 -18.03
CA LEU A 36 -16.04 -1.59 -16.61
C LEU A 36 -16.68 -2.76 -15.85
N LYS A 37 -17.66 -3.47 -16.45
CA LYS A 37 -18.21 -4.73 -15.91
C LYS A 37 -17.23 -5.90 -16.04
N GLY A 38 -16.21 -5.77 -16.86
CA GLY A 38 -15.14 -6.77 -17.03
C GLY A 38 -14.15 -6.80 -15.88
N LYS A 39 -13.41 -7.89 -15.78
CA LYS A 39 -12.25 -7.99 -14.88
C LYS A 39 -11.01 -7.49 -15.64
N PHE A 40 -10.29 -6.54 -15.05
CA PHE A 40 -9.07 -6.00 -15.62
C PHE A 40 -7.86 -6.75 -15.06
N GLU A 41 -6.99 -7.23 -15.94
CA GLU A 41 -5.71 -7.84 -15.55
C GLU A 41 -4.60 -7.24 -16.42
N GLY A 42 -3.62 -6.59 -15.79
CA GLY A 42 -2.49 -5.97 -16.46
C GLY A 42 -2.83 -4.73 -17.29
N ILE A 43 -4.04 -4.22 -17.20
CA ILE A 43 -4.47 -2.98 -17.86
C ILE A 43 -5.17 -2.03 -16.88
N SER A 44 -5.05 -0.73 -17.13
CA SER A 44 -5.79 0.32 -16.48
C SER A 44 -6.59 1.12 -17.49
N VAL A 45 -7.71 1.70 -17.04
CA VAL A 45 -8.59 2.55 -17.85
C VAL A 45 -8.61 3.94 -17.23
N SER A 46 -8.16 4.94 -17.98
CA SER A 46 -8.24 6.33 -17.53
C SER A 46 -9.69 6.82 -17.49
N PHE A 47 -9.90 7.97 -16.86
CA PHE A 47 -11.21 8.64 -16.86
C PHE A 47 -11.73 8.89 -18.29
N ASP A 48 -10.84 9.21 -19.23
CA ASP A 48 -11.15 9.45 -20.63
C ASP A 48 -11.35 8.15 -21.45
N GLY A 49 -11.30 6.99 -20.81
CA GLY A 49 -11.49 5.70 -21.47
C GLY A 49 -10.25 5.16 -22.21
N ILE A 50 -9.07 5.72 -21.96
CA ILE A 50 -7.83 5.25 -22.58
C ILE A 50 -7.34 4.02 -21.83
N LEU A 51 -7.04 2.95 -22.57
CA LEU A 51 -6.42 1.74 -22.04
C LEU A 51 -4.89 1.90 -22.02
N SER A 52 -4.29 1.57 -20.91
CA SER A 52 -2.85 1.52 -20.74
C SER A 52 -2.43 0.24 -20.02
N LEU A 53 -1.18 -0.17 -20.16
CA LEU A 53 -0.63 -1.24 -19.34
C LEU A 53 -0.60 -0.79 -17.88
N SER A 54 -1.11 -1.61 -17.01
CA SER A 54 -1.04 -1.41 -15.56
C SER A 54 0.21 -2.11 -15.01
N PRO A 55 0.85 -1.57 -13.95
CA PRO A 55 1.83 -2.31 -13.19
C PRO A 55 1.24 -3.65 -12.72
N ARG A 56 2.06 -4.67 -12.70
CA ARG A 56 1.66 -5.94 -12.09
C ARG A 56 1.53 -5.74 -10.59
N GLU A 57 0.36 -5.98 -10.06
CA GLU A 57 0.11 -5.99 -8.62
C GLU A 57 0.36 -7.41 -8.08
N GLU A 58 1.10 -7.48 -6.99
CA GLU A 58 1.32 -8.69 -6.24
C GLU A 58 0.87 -8.45 -4.80
N LYS A 59 -0.15 -9.20 -4.37
CA LYS A 59 -0.63 -9.12 -3.00
C LYS A 59 0.32 -9.90 -2.10
N ILE A 60 0.95 -9.21 -1.16
CA ILE A 60 1.72 -9.81 -0.09
C ILE A 60 0.81 -9.95 1.13
N GLU A 61 0.74 -11.13 1.70
CA GLU A 61 0.04 -11.35 2.97
C GLU A 61 0.95 -10.85 4.10
N GLY A 62 0.63 -9.67 4.62
CA GLY A 62 1.31 -9.08 5.76
C GLY A 62 0.78 -9.58 7.10
N PRO A 63 1.41 -9.17 8.21
CA PRO A 63 0.89 -9.40 9.55
C PRO A 63 -0.52 -8.80 9.68
N SER A 64 -1.35 -9.42 10.53
CA SER A 64 -2.72 -8.95 10.77
C SER A 64 -2.70 -7.91 11.88
N GLU A 65 -2.53 -6.65 11.51
CA GLU A 65 -2.60 -5.50 12.42
C GLU A 65 -3.77 -4.59 12.04
N GLU A 66 -4.30 -3.88 13.02
CA GLU A 66 -5.45 -3.00 12.82
C GLU A 66 -5.05 -1.74 12.03
N PHE A 67 -3.87 -1.19 12.32
CA PHE A 67 -3.37 0.04 11.70
C PHE A 67 -1.91 -0.06 11.31
N TYR A 68 -1.62 0.29 10.06
CA TYR A 68 -0.28 0.57 9.57
C TYR A 68 -0.16 2.07 9.38
N LEU A 69 0.76 2.72 10.10
CA LEU A 69 0.92 4.18 10.10
C LEU A 69 2.10 4.63 9.26
N SER A 70 3.13 3.79 9.14
CA SER A 70 4.32 4.13 8.39
C SER A 70 4.82 2.98 7.54
N PHE A 71 5.49 3.34 6.45
CA PHE A 71 6.01 2.41 5.46
C PHE A 71 7.35 2.90 4.94
N LEU A 72 8.32 2.01 4.84
CA LEU A 72 9.61 2.28 4.23
C LEU A 72 10.00 1.12 3.31
N PHE A 73 10.29 1.42 2.04
CA PHE A 73 10.75 0.44 1.08
C PHE A 73 12.21 0.69 0.72
N THR A 74 13.02 -0.37 0.75
CA THR A 74 14.46 -0.28 0.49
C THR A 74 14.81 -0.69 -0.95
N PRO A 75 15.95 -0.24 -1.48
CA PRO A 75 16.43 -0.68 -2.80
C PRO A 75 16.61 -2.20 -2.91
N GLU A 76 16.88 -2.89 -1.79
CA GLU A 76 17.03 -4.34 -1.72
C GLU A 76 15.69 -5.09 -1.74
N LYS A 77 14.59 -4.38 -1.99
CA LYS A 77 13.21 -4.91 -1.98
C LYS A 77 12.79 -5.49 -0.64
N VAL A 78 13.23 -4.88 0.44
CA VAL A 78 12.75 -5.12 1.80
C VAL A 78 11.84 -3.96 2.18
N ALA A 79 10.71 -4.26 2.83
CA ALA A 79 9.84 -3.23 3.38
C ALA A 79 9.85 -3.28 4.91
N TYR A 80 9.71 -2.12 5.53
CA TYR A 80 9.42 -2.00 6.95
C TYR A 80 8.06 -1.34 7.12
N LEU A 81 7.24 -1.89 8.02
CA LEU A 81 5.90 -1.42 8.33
C LEU A 81 5.83 -1.05 9.81
N GLY A 82 5.54 0.20 10.11
CA GLY A 82 5.28 0.65 11.46
C GLY A 82 3.77 0.65 11.75
N THR A 83 3.39 0.17 12.92
CA THR A 83 1.99 0.01 13.32
C THR A 83 1.57 1.07 14.32
N GLY A 84 0.25 1.25 14.43
CA GLY A 84 -0.39 1.93 15.54
C GLY A 84 -0.77 0.97 16.67
N HIS A 85 -1.00 1.53 17.87
CA HIS A 85 -1.52 0.91 19.09
C HIS A 85 -0.56 -0.03 19.84
N GLU A 86 0.39 -0.68 19.17
CA GLU A 86 1.33 -1.61 19.82
C GLU A 86 2.80 -1.31 19.56
N GLY A 87 3.10 -0.24 18.80
CA GLY A 87 4.48 0.18 18.53
C GLY A 87 5.33 -0.84 17.78
N LYS A 88 4.71 -1.76 17.05
CA LYS A 88 5.40 -2.82 16.32
C LYS A 88 5.98 -2.32 15.01
N ILE A 89 7.13 -2.86 14.65
CA ILE A 89 7.74 -2.68 13.34
C ILE A 89 7.94 -4.06 12.72
N TYR A 90 7.31 -4.29 11.59
CA TYR A 90 7.48 -5.52 10.82
C TYR A 90 8.46 -5.31 9.68
N ARG A 91 9.23 -6.34 9.40
CA ARG A 91 10.09 -6.43 8.22
C ARG A 91 9.47 -7.42 7.24
N ILE A 92 9.28 -6.99 6.00
CA ILE A 92 8.81 -7.84 4.91
C ILE A 92 10.00 -8.11 3.99
N GLY A 93 10.39 -9.36 3.85
CA GLY A 93 11.43 -9.79 2.95
C GLY A 93 11.00 -9.75 1.48
N LYS A 94 11.97 -9.76 0.57
CA LYS A 94 11.71 -9.82 -0.88
C LYS A 94 10.96 -11.07 -1.35
N ASP A 95 10.92 -12.11 -0.52
CA ASP A 95 10.17 -13.34 -0.70
C ASP A 95 8.72 -13.27 -0.17
N GLY A 96 8.32 -12.09 0.34
CA GLY A 96 7.02 -11.87 0.95
C GLY A 96 6.91 -12.36 2.40
N SER A 97 7.96 -12.95 2.97
CA SER A 97 7.96 -13.35 4.37
C SER A 97 7.90 -12.14 5.29
N SER A 98 7.10 -12.20 6.34
CA SER A 98 6.96 -11.13 7.34
C SER A 98 7.45 -11.59 8.71
N GLU A 99 8.13 -10.70 9.42
CA GLU A 99 8.60 -10.95 10.79
C GLU A 99 8.48 -9.68 11.64
N LEU A 100 8.19 -9.86 12.93
CA LEU A 100 8.32 -8.78 13.90
C LEU A 100 9.81 -8.44 14.04
N TYR A 101 10.16 -7.22 13.67
CA TYR A 101 11.55 -6.77 13.65
C TYR A 101 11.95 -6.03 14.92
N PHE A 102 11.04 -5.16 15.40
CA PHE A 102 11.24 -4.40 16.64
C PHE A 102 9.88 -4.01 17.24
N GLN A 103 9.85 -3.79 18.53
CA GLN A 103 8.69 -3.21 19.22
C GLN A 103 9.16 -2.03 20.07
N ALA A 104 8.67 -0.83 19.74
CA ALA A 104 8.90 0.37 20.52
C ALA A 104 8.06 0.34 21.81
N PRO A 105 8.51 1.00 22.88
CA PRO A 105 7.70 1.17 24.09
C PRO A 105 6.48 2.07 23.88
N GLU A 106 6.51 2.98 22.88
CA GLU A 106 5.39 3.84 22.51
C GLU A 106 4.37 3.08 21.66
N MET A 107 3.13 3.62 21.63
CA MET A 107 1.99 2.96 20.96
C MET A 107 2.11 2.99 19.44
N ASP A 108 2.55 4.12 18.89
CA ASP A 108 2.48 4.36 17.45
C ASP A 108 3.87 4.56 16.85
N VAL A 109 4.15 3.91 15.72
CA VAL A 109 5.31 4.15 14.87
C VAL A 109 4.87 4.99 13.68
N THR A 110 5.05 6.29 13.79
CA THR A 110 4.51 7.29 12.86
C THR A 110 5.33 7.47 11.61
N CYS A 111 6.65 7.25 11.68
CA CYS A 111 7.55 7.37 10.54
C CYS A 111 8.78 6.48 10.69
N LEU A 112 9.41 6.16 9.55
CA LEU A 112 10.58 5.29 9.43
C LEU A 112 11.60 5.89 8.47
N ALA A 113 12.88 5.79 8.80
CA ALA A 113 13.98 6.17 7.90
C ALA A 113 15.15 5.19 8.04
N LEU A 114 16.01 5.10 7.00
CA LEU A 114 17.26 4.35 7.04
C LEU A 114 18.45 5.28 6.90
N ASP A 115 19.49 5.03 7.71
CA ASP A 115 20.78 5.67 7.48
C ASP A 115 21.58 4.95 6.37
N LYS A 116 22.69 5.55 5.95
CA LYS A 116 23.58 4.97 4.93
C LYS A 116 24.24 3.65 5.34
N LYS A 117 24.20 3.31 6.63
CA LYS A 117 24.74 2.04 7.18
C LYS A 117 23.68 0.95 7.25
N GLY A 118 22.40 1.26 6.89
CA GLY A 118 21.28 0.34 6.97
C GLY A 118 20.65 0.23 8.35
N ASN A 119 20.97 1.12 9.30
CA ASN A 119 20.24 1.18 10.56
C ASN A 119 18.88 1.82 10.34
N LEU A 120 17.85 1.22 10.94
CA LEU A 120 16.48 1.72 10.87
C LEU A 120 16.25 2.74 11.99
N PHE A 121 15.62 3.85 11.67
CA PHE A 121 15.17 4.84 12.62
C PHE A 121 13.65 4.91 12.62
N ALA A 122 13.06 4.97 13.80
CA ALA A 122 11.61 5.01 13.99
C ALA A 122 11.23 6.21 14.85
N GLY A 123 10.36 7.04 14.31
CA GLY A 123 9.69 8.09 15.07
C GLY A 123 8.39 7.58 15.64
N THR A 124 8.07 8.01 16.85
CA THR A 124 6.95 7.47 17.62
C THR A 124 6.03 8.54 18.20
N SER A 125 4.88 8.10 18.71
CA SER A 125 3.84 8.86 19.40
C SER A 125 3.21 7.98 20.49
N PRO A 126 2.61 8.51 21.56
CA PRO A 126 2.42 9.92 21.89
C PRO A 126 3.60 10.59 22.61
N ASN A 127 4.69 9.91 22.92
CA ASN A 127 5.84 10.47 23.63
C ASN A 127 7.00 10.80 22.68
N GLY A 128 6.75 11.12 21.46
CA GLY A 128 7.62 11.69 20.43
C GLY A 128 9.11 11.34 20.51
N LYS A 129 9.45 10.06 20.63
CA LYS A 129 10.83 9.59 20.70
C LYS A 129 11.30 9.02 19.37
N ILE A 130 12.59 9.03 19.18
CA ILE A 130 13.24 8.43 18.01
C ILE A 130 14.10 7.28 18.50
N TYR A 131 13.86 6.09 17.91
CA TYR A 131 14.64 4.89 18.17
C TYR A 131 15.57 4.60 17.01
N LYS A 132 16.81 4.19 17.32
CA LYS A 132 17.75 3.65 16.36
C LYS A 132 17.81 2.13 16.53
N ILE A 133 17.49 1.41 15.48
CA ILE A 133 17.37 -0.05 15.45
C ILE A 133 18.49 -0.59 14.55
N THR A 134 19.44 -1.28 15.13
CA THR A 134 20.65 -1.77 14.45
C THR A 134 20.51 -3.21 13.97
N ALA A 135 19.60 -3.98 14.57
CA ALA A 135 19.29 -5.35 14.19
C ALA A 135 17.92 -5.75 14.75
N LYS A 136 17.41 -6.92 14.37
CA LYS A 136 16.20 -7.48 14.94
C LYS A 136 16.24 -7.51 16.47
N ASN A 137 15.23 -6.93 17.10
CA ASN A 137 15.10 -6.79 18.56
C ASN A 137 16.28 -6.05 19.25
N LYS A 138 17.04 -5.25 18.48
CA LYS A 138 18.15 -4.42 19.01
C LYS A 138 17.92 -2.98 18.59
N GLY A 139 17.39 -2.18 19.48
CA GLY A 139 17.16 -0.77 19.28
C GLY A 139 17.15 -0.02 20.60
N ASP A 140 17.70 1.17 20.59
CA ASP A 140 17.80 2.08 21.72
C ASP A 140 17.19 3.43 21.36
N MET A 141 16.73 4.17 22.37
CA MET A 141 16.31 5.54 22.20
C MET A 141 17.51 6.37 21.73
N PHE A 142 17.37 6.99 20.56
CA PHE A 142 18.41 7.80 19.94
C PHE A 142 18.29 9.28 20.27
N PHE A 143 17.06 9.80 20.24
CA PHE A 143 16.78 11.21 20.54
C PHE A 143 15.37 11.40 21.09
N ASN A 144 15.24 12.37 22.00
CA ASN A 144 13.95 12.82 22.53
C ASN A 144 13.87 14.36 22.45
N PRO A 145 13.08 14.91 21.53
CA PRO A 145 12.85 16.37 21.42
C PRO A 145 11.96 16.93 22.53
N ASN A 146 11.36 16.10 23.40
CA ASN A 146 10.31 16.46 24.36
C ASN A 146 9.02 16.97 23.69
N GLU A 147 8.68 16.40 22.55
CA GLU A 147 7.46 16.66 21.78
C GLU A 147 6.53 15.44 21.86
N LYS A 148 5.26 15.61 21.52
CA LYS A 148 4.32 14.46 21.53
C LYS A 148 4.42 13.58 20.29
N TYR A 149 4.69 14.20 19.15
CA TYR A 149 4.59 13.54 17.87
C TYR A 149 5.86 13.73 17.06
N ILE A 150 6.36 12.66 16.49
CA ILE A 150 7.32 12.70 15.39
C ILE A 150 6.55 12.44 14.12
N TRP A 151 6.52 13.40 13.19
CA TRP A 151 5.76 13.27 11.96
C TRP A 151 6.57 12.66 10.84
N ASP A 152 7.84 13.06 10.72
CA ASP A 152 8.70 12.57 9.64
C ASP A 152 10.17 12.59 10.02
N LEU A 153 10.94 11.73 9.35
CA LEU A 153 12.37 11.53 9.50
C LEU A 153 13.04 11.51 8.13
N LEU A 154 14.06 12.36 7.94
CA LEU A 154 14.81 12.41 6.69
C LEU A 154 16.31 12.51 6.97
N PHE A 155 17.11 11.61 6.40
CA PHE A 155 18.57 11.72 6.41
C PHE A 155 19.05 12.66 5.32
N THR A 156 19.93 13.60 5.67
CA THR A 156 20.66 14.44 4.74
C THR A 156 21.78 13.65 4.06
N GLU A 157 22.36 14.22 3.00
CA GLU A 157 23.53 13.61 2.33
C GLU A 157 24.75 13.54 3.25
N GLU A 158 24.89 14.46 4.19
CA GLU A 158 25.96 14.52 5.19
C GLU A 158 25.75 13.50 6.32
N GLY A 159 24.57 12.90 6.42
CA GLY A 159 24.22 11.88 7.41
C GLY A 159 23.63 12.43 8.71
N SER A 160 23.24 13.72 8.75
CA SER A 160 22.40 14.26 9.81
C SER A 160 20.95 13.80 9.62
N LEU A 161 20.21 13.63 10.72
CA LEU A 161 18.80 13.29 10.72
C LEU A 161 17.96 14.55 10.93
N LEU A 162 17.14 14.91 9.95
CA LEU A 162 16.10 15.93 10.10
C LEU A 162 14.85 15.29 10.67
N VAL A 163 14.22 15.94 11.63
CA VAL A 163 13.07 15.45 12.37
C VAL A 163 11.99 16.50 12.40
N ALA A 164 10.86 16.23 11.78
CA ALA A 164 9.67 17.06 11.89
C ALA A 164 8.85 16.65 13.11
N VAL A 165 8.54 17.60 13.99
CA VAL A 165 7.81 17.35 15.23
C VAL A 165 6.47 18.05 15.25
N GLY A 166 5.49 17.41 15.88
CA GLY A 166 4.19 18.01 16.18
C GLY A 166 4.19 18.72 17.55
N GLU A 167 3.10 19.43 17.83
CA GLU A 167 2.83 20.28 18.98
C GLU A 167 3.57 21.63 18.93
N SER A 168 4.89 21.68 18.77
CA SER A 168 5.62 22.95 18.64
C SER A 168 5.82 23.42 17.21
N GLY A 169 5.59 22.55 16.20
CA GLY A 169 5.83 22.87 14.79
C GLY A 169 7.32 23.10 14.49
N GLY A 170 8.19 22.25 15.01
CA GLY A 170 9.64 22.38 14.90
C GLY A 170 10.26 21.38 13.92
N ILE A 171 11.42 21.76 13.35
CA ILE A 171 12.34 20.82 12.70
C ILE A 171 13.65 20.82 13.48
N TYR A 172 14.05 19.63 13.92
CA TYR A 172 15.33 19.38 14.55
C TYR A 172 16.32 18.80 13.55
N GLU A 173 17.58 19.18 13.66
CA GLU A 173 18.71 18.51 13.04
C GLU A 173 19.49 17.75 14.10
N ILE A 174 19.68 16.44 13.90
CA ILE A 174 20.34 15.56 14.85
C ILE A 174 21.58 14.98 14.17
N ASN A 175 22.74 15.12 14.84
CA ASN A 175 23.99 14.58 14.35
C ASN A 175 24.09 13.06 14.59
N GLN A 176 25.15 12.42 14.10
CA GLN A 176 25.31 10.98 14.17
C GLN A 176 25.49 10.44 15.61
N GLU A 177 25.90 11.30 16.55
CA GLU A 177 26.06 10.98 17.96
C GLU A 177 24.79 11.18 18.79
N GLY A 178 23.68 11.68 18.18
CA GLY A 178 22.41 11.92 18.86
C GLY A 178 22.29 13.32 19.46
N GLY A 179 23.23 14.23 19.19
CA GLY A 179 23.10 15.64 19.55
C GLY A 179 22.15 16.35 18.60
N GLY A 180 21.10 16.98 19.14
CA GLY A 180 20.08 17.65 18.34
C GLY A 180 20.00 19.14 18.59
N ARG A 181 19.66 19.91 17.53
CA ARG A 181 19.35 21.34 17.61
C ARG A 181 18.08 21.67 16.82
N LEU A 182 17.26 22.57 17.35
CA LEU A 182 16.13 23.12 16.59
C LEU A 182 16.68 24.04 15.50
N ILE A 183 16.33 23.77 14.24
CA ILE A 183 16.79 24.56 13.07
C ILE A 183 15.67 25.41 12.48
N LEU A 184 14.42 25.00 12.65
CA LEU A 184 13.25 25.74 12.21
C LEU A 184 12.14 25.61 13.25
N LYS A 185 11.42 26.70 13.46
CA LYS A 185 10.17 26.72 14.21
C LYS A 185 9.12 27.44 13.37
N ALA A 186 8.05 26.72 13.02
CA ALA A 186 6.92 27.32 12.32
C ALA A 186 6.04 28.13 13.29
N GLU A 187 5.26 29.08 12.74
CA GLU A 187 4.25 29.78 13.52
C GLU A 187 3.04 28.91 13.87
N GLN A 188 2.86 27.82 13.09
CA GLN A 188 1.80 26.84 13.27
C GLN A 188 2.29 25.68 14.14
N ASN A 189 1.38 25.14 14.96
CA ASN A 189 1.71 24.06 15.91
C ASN A 189 1.94 22.69 15.24
N HIS A 190 1.61 22.55 13.96
CA HIS A 190 1.84 21.32 13.18
C HIS A 190 2.41 21.68 11.82
N ILE A 191 3.44 20.98 11.40
CA ILE A 191 4.07 21.07 10.10
C ILE A 191 3.77 19.79 9.33
#